data_f712e7e6739d2f446b60915ae5f61a9a
#
_entry.id   f712e7e6739d2f446b60915ae5f61a9a
#
_cell.length_a   1.000
_cell.length_b   1.000
_cell.length_c   1.000
_cell.angle_alpha   90.00
_cell.angle_beta   90.00
_cell.angle_gamma   90.00
#
_symmetry.space_group_name_H-M   'P 1'
#
loop_
_entity.id
_entity.type
_entity.pdbx_description
1 polymer ?
#
loop_
_entity_poly.entity_id
_entity_poly.type
_entity_poly.pdbx_seq_one_letter_code
_entity_poly.pdbx_strand_id
1 'polypeptide(L)'
;MGNTLQNKKTLNQIVNSFLNDPICIRVESGYKGLDFKTVKEMASFAQYKAKDGWKKHPHQYRISDKTLNEVYDVVKKWKLSKSYSNFDELYSAVETSIGFISGVGPLMVYDTALRFGEYYGLKPDLVYLHAGAREGAVCLVNAGLMNVPLNSKMSVSDFPKELQKLKAKDIEIILCSRKKDLAALIK
;
A
#
# COMPACT_ATOMS: atom_id res chain seq x y z
N MET A 1 26.69 -12.44 -31.92
CA MET A 1 26.22 -12.28 -30.52
C MET A 1 25.50 -10.94 -30.46
N GLY A 2 24.18 -10.94 -30.56
CA GLY A 2 23.41 -9.70 -30.58
C GLY A 2 23.16 -9.22 -29.16
N ASN A 3 23.82 -8.12 -28.78
CA ASN A 3 23.47 -7.34 -27.60
C ASN A 3 22.12 -6.68 -27.87
N THR A 4 21.05 -7.29 -27.36
CA THR A 4 19.75 -6.62 -27.26
C THR A 4 19.91 -5.52 -26.21
N LEU A 5 20.15 -4.29 -26.68
CA LEU A 5 19.99 -3.08 -25.87
C LEU A 5 18.54 -3.07 -25.38
N GLN A 6 18.30 -3.59 -24.16
CA GLN A 6 17.01 -3.40 -23.50
C GLN A 6 16.80 -1.89 -23.39
N ASN A 7 15.80 -1.37 -24.10
CA ASN A 7 15.43 0.03 -24.09
C ASN A 7 15.03 0.39 -22.65
N LYS A 8 15.95 1.04 -21.91
CA LYS A 8 15.73 1.45 -20.50
C LYS A 8 14.53 2.40 -20.46
N LYS A 9 13.51 2.04 -19.71
CA LYS A 9 12.34 2.89 -19.48
C LYS A 9 12.75 4.15 -18.70
N THR A 10 12.19 5.29 -19.05
CA THR A 10 12.26 6.50 -18.20
C THR A 10 11.27 6.40 -17.05
N LEU A 11 11.44 7.19 -15.99
CA LEU A 11 10.49 7.24 -14.86
C LEU A 11 9.07 7.58 -15.36
N ASN A 12 8.94 8.51 -16.30
CA ASN A 12 7.64 8.86 -16.88
C ASN A 12 6.97 7.67 -17.61
N GLN A 13 7.74 6.85 -18.32
CA GLN A 13 7.23 5.63 -18.96
C GLN A 13 6.78 4.58 -17.93
N ILE A 14 7.48 4.46 -16.80
CA ILE A 14 7.09 3.57 -15.69
C ILE A 14 5.77 4.03 -15.08
N VAL A 15 5.62 5.34 -14.80
CA VAL A 15 4.38 5.93 -14.28
C VAL A 15 3.22 5.72 -15.26
N ASN A 16 3.41 6.01 -16.55
CA ASN A 16 2.38 5.82 -17.56
C ASN A 16 1.98 4.34 -17.71
N SER A 17 2.95 3.43 -17.66
CA SER A 17 2.68 1.98 -17.66
C SER A 17 1.83 1.55 -16.45
N PHE A 18 2.08 2.13 -15.28
CA PHE A 18 1.28 1.86 -14.08
C PHE A 18 -0.15 2.40 -14.20
N LEU A 19 -0.32 3.63 -14.67
CA LEU A 19 -1.64 4.26 -14.81
C LEU A 19 -2.55 3.51 -15.80
N ASN A 20 -1.96 2.86 -16.79
CA ASN A 20 -2.66 2.07 -17.82
C ASN A 20 -2.72 0.57 -17.48
N ASP A 21 -2.28 0.15 -16.28
CA ASP A 21 -2.27 -1.26 -15.88
C ASP A 21 -3.66 -1.69 -15.38
N PRO A 22 -4.40 -2.53 -16.16
CA PRO A 22 -5.72 -3.00 -15.76
C PRO A 22 -5.68 -4.02 -14.62
N ILE A 23 -4.48 -4.52 -14.25
CA ILE A 23 -4.29 -5.61 -13.30
C ILE A 23 -3.97 -5.07 -11.89
N CYS A 24 -3.83 -3.75 -11.73
CA CYS A 24 -3.55 -3.16 -10.41
C CYS A 24 -4.74 -3.37 -9.46
N ILE A 25 -4.67 -4.44 -8.67
CA ILE A 25 -5.67 -4.75 -7.65
C ILE A 25 -5.42 -3.85 -6.44
N ARG A 26 -6.42 -3.05 -6.08
CA ARG A 26 -6.34 -2.19 -4.90
C ARG A 26 -6.82 -2.93 -3.67
N VAL A 27 -6.04 -2.88 -2.59
CA VAL A 27 -6.32 -3.59 -1.33
C VAL A 27 -7.63 -3.14 -0.69
N GLU A 28 -8.02 -1.88 -0.89
CA GLU A 28 -9.23 -1.25 -0.37
C GLU A 28 -10.46 -1.43 -1.27
N SER A 29 -10.36 -2.24 -2.33
CA SER A 29 -11.46 -2.42 -3.27
C SER A 29 -12.71 -3.01 -2.61
N GLY A 30 -13.84 -2.31 -2.74
CA GLY A 30 -15.15 -2.78 -2.32
C GLY A 30 -15.59 -2.45 -0.89
N TYR A 31 -14.80 -1.67 -0.14
CA TYR A 31 -15.12 -1.36 1.27
C TYR A 31 -16.08 -0.19 1.45
N LYS A 32 -16.20 0.67 0.46
CA LYS A 32 -17.13 1.82 0.50
C LYS A 32 -18.58 1.35 0.56
N GLY A 33 -19.33 1.84 1.54
CA GLY A 33 -20.75 1.56 1.69
C GLY A 33 -21.12 0.22 2.32
N LEU A 34 -20.12 -0.55 2.80
CA LEU A 34 -20.38 -1.75 3.61
C LEU A 34 -20.85 -1.37 5.02
N ASP A 35 -21.50 -2.31 5.71
CA ASP A 35 -21.70 -2.22 7.16
C ASP A 35 -20.39 -2.50 7.90
N PHE A 36 -20.26 -1.92 9.13
CA PHE A 36 -19.01 -2.00 9.89
C PHE A 36 -18.62 -3.41 10.32
N LYS A 37 -19.60 -4.30 10.52
CA LYS A 37 -19.32 -5.71 10.86
C LYS A 37 -18.61 -6.39 9.70
N THR A 38 -19.13 -6.23 8.48
CA THR A 38 -18.54 -6.77 7.26
C THR A 38 -17.15 -6.16 7.01
N VAL A 39 -16.98 -4.84 7.20
CA VAL A 39 -15.66 -4.19 7.08
C VAL A 39 -14.64 -4.83 8.02
N LYS A 40 -14.98 -5.03 9.30
CA LYS A 40 -14.10 -5.65 10.28
C LYS A 40 -13.66 -7.05 9.85
N GLU A 41 -14.61 -7.86 9.38
CA GLU A 41 -14.34 -9.22 8.92
C GLU A 41 -13.43 -9.22 7.69
N MET A 42 -13.86 -8.56 6.62
CA MET A 42 -13.13 -8.56 5.34
C MET A 42 -11.73 -7.91 5.47
N ALA A 43 -11.60 -6.83 6.24
CA ALA A 43 -10.31 -6.19 6.47
C ALA A 43 -9.33 -7.07 7.24
N SER A 44 -9.81 -7.78 8.28
CA SER A 44 -9.00 -8.70 9.09
C SER A 44 -8.48 -9.88 8.29
N PHE A 45 -9.31 -10.43 7.38
CA PHE A 45 -8.94 -11.53 6.50
C PHE A 45 -8.24 -11.07 5.22
N ALA A 46 -7.79 -9.81 5.18
CA ALA A 46 -7.00 -9.27 4.08
C ALA A 46 -7.66 -9.40 2.71
N GLN A 47 -8.99 -9.23 2.65
CA GLN A 47 -9.76 -9.45 1.43
C GLN A 47 -9.93 -8.18 0.58
N TYR A 48 -10.21 -8.36 -0.69
CA TYR A 48 -10.64 -7.31 -1.62
C TYR A 48 -11.83 -7.81 -2.44
N LYS A 49 -12.64 -6.91 -2.96
CA LYS A 49 -13.80 -7.27 -3.79
C LYS A 49 -13.36 -7.54 -5.23
N ALA A 50 -13.45 -8.79 -5.65
CA ALA A 50 -13.29 -9.22 -7.05
C ALA A 50 -14.66 -9.32 -7.75
N LYS A 51 -14.66 -9.60 -9.06
CA LYS A 51 -15.91 -9.76 -9.84
C LYS A 51 -16.79 -10.89 -9.31
N ASP A 52 -16.18 -11.97 -8.87
CA ASP A 52 -16.80 -13.22 -8.42
C ASP A 52 -16.85 -13.37 -6.88
N GLY A 53 -16.68 -12.29 -6.13
CA GLY A 53 -16.77 -12.28 -4.67
C GLY A 53 -15.55 -11.72 -3.96
N TRP A 54 -15.45 -11.98 -2.65
CA TRP A 54 -14.32 -11.57 -1.84
C TRP A 54 -13.17 -12.57 -1.96
N LYS A 55 -11.95 -12.07 -2.13
CA LYS A 55 -10.73 -12.88 -2.26
C LYS A 55 -9.61 -12.32 -1.40
N LYS A 56 -8.74 -13.19 -0.87
CA LYS A 56 -7.52 -12.79 -0.16
C LYS A 56 -6.58 -12.04 -1.11
N HIS A 57 -6.10 -10.87 -0.67
CA HIS A 57 -5.26 -10.02 -1.50
C HIS A 57 -3.88 -10.67 -1.77
N PRO A 58 -3.39 -10.65 -3.03
CA PRO A 58 -2.12 -11.31 -3.40
C PRO A 58 -0.92 -10.88 -2.55
N HIS A 59 -0.81 -9.60 -2.16
CA HIS A 59 0.28 -9.11 -1.30
C HIS A 59 0.32 -9.77 0.08
N GLN A 60 -0.83 -10.28 0.55
CA GLN A 60 -0.98 -10.87 1.89
C GLN A 60 -1.17 -12.39 1.85
N TYR A 61 -0.89 -13.01 0.70
CA TYR A 61 -1.10 -14.46 0.52
C TYR A 61 -0.28 -15.31 1.49
N ARG A 62 0.89 -14.82 1.93
CA ARG A 62 1.81 -15.53 2.85
C ARG A 62 1.42 -15.42 4.31
N ILE A 63 0.44 -14.57 4.69
CA ILE A 63 0.01 -14.44 6.08
C ILE A 63 -0.81 -15.67 6.43
N SER A 64 -0.47 -16.31 7.54
CA SER A 64 -1.14 -17.53 8.00
C SER A 64 -2.58 -17.25 8.43
N ASP A 65 -3.46 -18.24 8.29
CA ASP A 65 -4.84 -18.12 8.74
C ASP A 65 -4.91 -17.93 10.28
N LYS A 66 -3.94 -18.49 11.02
CA LYS A 66 -3.81 -18.25 12.47
C LYS A 66 -3.64 -16.76 12.75
N THR A 67 -2.68 -16.09 12.07
CA THR A 67 -2.46 -14.65 12.23
C THR A 67 -3.71 -13.83 11.86
N LEU A 68 -4.39 -14.18 10.75
CA LEU A 68 -5.61 -13.48 10.32
C LEU A 68 -6.74 -13.64 11.34
N ASN A 69 -6.92 -14.83 11.95
CA ASN A 69 -7.89 -15.05 13.02
C ASN A 69 -7.57 -14.23 14.27
N GLU A 70 -6.29 -14.15 14.68
CA GLU A 70 -5.87 -13.30 15.80
C GLU A 70 -6.16 -11.81 15.54
N VAL A 71 -5.91 -11.33 14.32
CA VAL A 71 -6.28 -9.98 13.89
C VAL A 71 -7.79 -9.78 13.97
N TYR A 72 -8.59 -10.72 13.48
CA TYR A 72 -10.04 -10.62 13.56
C TYR A 72 -10.54 -10.60 15.01
N ASP A 73 -9.96 -11.39 15.91
CA ASP A 73 -10.32 -11.43 17.34
C ASP A 73 -10.10 -10.09 18.05
N VAL A 74 -9.12 -9.31 17.61
CA VAL A 74 -8.91 -7.94 18.06
C VAL A 74 -9.88 -6.98 17.41
N VAL A 75 -9.96 -6.98 16.09
CA VAL A 75 -10.71 -6.00 15.29
C VAL A 75 -12.23 -6.13 15.50
N LYS A 76 -12.76 -7.36 15.71
CA LYS A 76 -14.19 -7.57 15.97
C LYS A 76 -14.71 -6.80 17.20
N LYS A 77 -13.83 -6.47 18.16
CA LYS A 77 -14.17 -5.71 19.37
C LYS A 77 -14.23 -4.19 19.15
N TRP A 78 -13.78 -3.69 17.98
CA TRP A 78 -13.82 -2.27 17.68
C TRP A 78 -15.26 -1.76 17.60
N LYS A 79 -15.47 -0.55 18.15
CA LYS A 79 -16.78 0.13 18.13
C LYS A 79 -16.84 1.15 17.00
N LEU A 80 -18.00 1.26 16.35
CA LEU A 80 -18.25 2.22 15.28
C LEU A 80 -18.15 3.69 15.72
N SER A 81 -18.35 3.95 17.02
CA SER A 81 -18.34 5.32 17.58
C SER A 81 -16.98 6.04 17.49
N LYS A 82 -15.92 5.35 17.10
CA LYS A 82 -14.59 5.95 16.95
C LYS A 82 -14.50 6.63 15.59
N SER A 83 -14.37 7.94 15.59
CA SER A 83 -14.05 8.77 14.42
C SER A 83 -12.56 9.04 14.38
N TYR A 84 -12.02 9.25 13.20
CA TYR A 84 -10.62 9.62 12.96
C TYR A 84 -10.61 10.91 12.13
N SER A 85 -9.72 11.85 12.48
CA SER A 85 -9.62 13.14 11.80
C SER A 85 -8.90 13.03 10.45
N ASN A 86 -7.99 12.05 10.32
CA ASN A 86 -7.19 11.83 9.12
C ASN A 86 -6.71 10.37 9.04
N PHE A 87 -6.08 10.02 7.93
CA PHE A 87 -5.58 8.67 7.71
C PHE A 87 -4.45 8.27 8.65
N ASP A 88 -3.60 9.21 9.06
CA ASP A 88 -2.46 8.91 9.92
C ASP A 88 -2.91 8.53 11.34
N GLU A 89 -3.95 9.17 11.85
CA GLU A 89 -4.60 8.79 13.11
C GLU A 89 -5.23 7.39 13.02
N LEU A 90 -5.92 7.09 11.92
CA LEU A 90 -6.46 5.75 11.67
C LEU A 90 -5.35 4.70 11.57
N TYR A 91 -4.26 4.99 10.83
CA TYR A 91 -3.11 4.11 10.71
C TYR A 91 -2.51 3.80 12.08
N SER A 92 -2.27 4.81 12.90
CA SER A 92 -1.71 4.64 14.25
C SER A 92 -2.61 3.81 15.15
N ALA A 93 -3.94 3.97 15.04
CA ALA A 93 -4.90 3.17 15.78
C ALA A 93 -4.89 1.69 15.33
N VAL A 94 -4.77 1.42 14.03
CA VAL A 94 -4.60 0.07 13.47
C VAL A 94 -3.29 -0.53 13.96
N GLU A 95 -2.17 0.19 13.85
CA GLU A 95 -0.84 -0.25 14.27
C GLU A 95 -0.82 -0.63 15.75
N THR A 96 -1.34 0.24 16.62
CA THR A 96 -1.45 -0.03 18.06
C THR A 96 -2.30 -1.27 18.36
N SER A 97 -3.35 -1.49 17.55
CA SER A 97 -4.31 -2.58 17.81
C SER A 97 -3.83 -3.94 17.34
N ILE A 98 -3.09 -4.04 16.23
CA ILE A 98 -2.73 -5.31 15.62
C ILE A 98 -1.22 -5.49 15.38
N GLY A 99 -0.42 -4.43 15.48
CA GLY A 99 1.01 -4.49 15.15
C GLY A 99 1.85 -5.38 16.06
N PHE A 100 1.36 -5.73 17.26
CA PHE A 100 2.01 -6.65 18.20
C PHE A 100 1.73 -8.14 17.89
N ILE A 101 0.79 -8.44 16.98
CA ILE A 101 0.43 -9.82 16.65
C ILE A 101 1.55 -10.45 15.81
N SER A 102 2.00 -11.63 16.21
CA SER A 102 3.04 -12.35 15.48
C SER A 102 2.62 -12.63 14.03
N GLY A 103 3.48 -12.27 13.07
CA GLY A 103 3.20 -12.38 11.64
C GLY A 103 2.52 -11.15 11.02
N VAL A 104 2.13 -10.14 11.83
CA VAL A 104 1.66 -8.85 11.33
C VAL A 104 2.87 -7.93 11.16
N GLY A 105 3.17 -7.59 9.91
CA GLY A 105 4.21 -6.61 9.56
C GLY A 105 3.63 -5.27 9.14
N PRO A 106 4.50 -4.25 8.91
CA PRO A 106 4.08 -2.90 8.52
C PRO A 106 3.17 -2.84 7.29
N LEU A 107 3.38 -3.73 6.30
CA LEU A 107 2.52 -3.81 5.12
C LEU A 107 1.10 -4.24 5.49
N MET A 108 0.95 -5.21 6.38
CA MET A 108 -0.40 -5.65 6.80
C MET A 108 -1.12 -4.56 7.59
N VAL A 109 -0.42 -3.85 8.47
CA VAL A 109 -0.97 -2.68 9.18
C VAL A 109 -1.45 -1.64 8.19
N TYR A 110 -0.62 -1.27 7.21
CA TYR A 110 -0.94 -0.28 6.19
C TYR A 110 -2.14 -0.69 5.33
N ASP A 111 -2.13 -1.92 4.80
CA ASP A 111 -3.22 -2.43 3.97
C ASP A 111 -4.54 -2.52 4.75
N THR A 112 -4.48 -2.89 6.04
CA THR A 112 -5.65 -2.90 6.92
C THR A 112 -6.17 -1.47 7.15
N ALA A 113 -5.28 -0.51 7.38
CA ALA A 113 -5.65 0.90 7.49
C ALA A 113 -6.28 1.45 6.19
N LEU A 114 -5.76 1.07 5.00
CA LEU A 114 -6.37 1.45 3.71
C LEU A 114 -7.81 0.94 3.58
N ARG A 115 -8.10 -0.28 4.01
CA ARG A 115 -9.45 -0.87 3.97
C ARG A 115 -10.42 -0.13 4.87
N PHE A 116 -10.03 0.14 6.11
CA PHE A 116 -10.80 0.98 7.02
C PHE A 116 -10.89 2.42 6.53
N GLY A 117 -9.82 2.95 5.94
CA GLY A 117 -9.79 4.28 5.33
C GLY A 117 -10.84 4.44 4.22
N GLU A 118 -11.00 3.44 3.34
CA GLU A 118 -12.04 3.47 2.32
C GLU A 118 -13.46 3.49 2.92
N TYR A 119 -13.68 2.76 4.03
CA TYR A 119 -14.93 2.80 4.78
C TYR A 119 -15.20 4.17 5.40
N TYR A 120 -14.20 4.78 6.05
CA TYR A 120 -14.33 6.08 6.71
C TYR A 120 -14.21 7.29 5.75
N GLY A 121 -13.89 7.06 4.46
CA GLY A 121 -13.63 8.13 3.49
C GLY A 121 -12.27 8.82 3.69
N LEU A 122 -11.33 8.17 4.41
CA LEU A 122 -9.98 8.67 4.69
C LEU A 122 -8.97 8.10 3.69
N LYS A 123 -8.03 8.94 3.26
CA LYS A 123 -6.96 8.54 2.32
C LYS A 123 -5.61 9.03 2.86
N PRO A 124 -4.51 8.29 2.61
CA PRO A 124 -3.20 8.75 2.99
C PRO A 124 -2.79 10.00 2.21
N ASP A 125 -2.34 11.02 2.94
CA ASP A 125 -1.70 12.23 2.38
C ASP A 125 -0.18 12.06 2.30
N LEU A 126 0.39 11.12 3.06
CA LEU A 126 1.80 10.75 3.04
C LEU A 126 2.02 9.41 2.34
N VAL A 127 3.19 9.25 1.74
CA VAL A 127 3.68 7.99 1.17
C VAL A 127 4.29 7.15 2.28
N TYR A 128 3.74 5.96 2.54
CA TYR A 128 4.23 5.04 3.57
C TYR A 128 5.28 4.11 2.98
N LEU A 129 6.52 4.21 3.47
CA LEU A 129 7.65 3.40 3.01
C LEU A 129 7.82 2.13 3.86
N HIS A 130 6.91 1.17 3.72
CA HIS A 130 7.15 -0.20 4.19
C HIS A 130 8.14 -0.95 3.25
N ALA A 131 8.52 -2.20 3.58
CA ALA A 131 9.66 -2.89 2.96
C ALA A 131 9.74 -2.76 1.42
N GLY A 132 8.68 -3.11 0.69
CA GLY A 132 8.67 -3.07 -0.79
C GLY A 132 8.74 -1.66 -1.36
N ALA A 133 7.98 -0.72 -0.80
CA ALA A 133 7.98 0.68 -1.22
C ALA A 133 9.32 1.35 -0.90
N ARG A 134 9.94 1.01 0.25
CA ARG A 134 11.27 1.50 0.61
C ARG A 134 12.34 1.06 -0.37
N GLU A 135 12.31 -0.21 -0.83
CA GLU A 135 13.23 -0.70 -1.87
C GLU A 135 13.10 0.12 -3.17
N GLY A 136 11.87 0.43 -3.60
CA GLY A 136 11.62 1.28 -4.77
C GLY A 136 12.13 2.71 -4.59
N ALA A 137 11.95 3.30 -3.39
CA ALA A 137 12.49 4.62 -3.07
C ALA A 137 14.03 4.64 -3.08
N VAL A 138 14.67 3.59 -2.55
CA VAL A 138 16.15 3.42 -2.65
C VAL A 138 16.60 3.39 -4.10
N CYS A 139 15.86 2.74 -5.02
CA CYS A 139 16.20 2.77 -6.43
C CYS A 139 16.18 4.19 -7.02
N LEU A 140 15.20 5.03 -6.62
CA LEU A 140 15.15 6.44 -7.05
C LEU A 140 16.34 7.25 -6.52
N VAL A 141 16.73 7.04 -5.25
CA VAL A 141 17.92 7.68 -4.67
C VAL A 141 19.18 7.25 -5.43
N ASN A 142 19.35 5.96 -5.67
CA ASN A 142 20.52 5.42 -6.39
C ASN A 142 20.58 5.87 -7.86
N ALA A 143 19.43 6.16 -8.47
CA ALA A 143 19.35 6.74 -9.81
C ALA A 143 19.60 8.26 -9.83
N GLY A 144 19.81 8.90 -8.67
CA GLY A 144 20.00 10.35 -8.56
C GLY A 144 18.72 11.17 -8.80
N LEU A 145 17.55 10.53 -8.72
CA LEU A 145 16.25 11.18 -8.92
C LEU A 145 15.65 11.72 -7.61
N MET A 146 16.18 11.31 -6.47
CA MET A 146 15.83 11.79 -5.13
C MET A 146 17.12 12.07 -4.33
N ASN A 147 17.09 13.16 -3.56
CA ASN A 147 18.21 13.54 -2.68
C ASN A 147 17.67 13.99 -1.31
N VAL A 148 16.88 13.12 -0.67
CA VAL A 148 16.28 13.35 0.64
C VAL A 148 16.43 12.09 1.50
N PRO A 149 16.56 12.21 2.83
CA PRO A 149 16.57 11.06 3.73
C PRO A 149 15.27 10.27 3.63
N LEU A 150 15.37 8.94 3.56
CA LEU A 150 14.20 8.06 3.50
C LEU A 150 13.65 7.78 4.91
N ASN A 151 12.54 8.41 5.25
CA ASN A 151 11.77 8.18 6.47
C ASN A 151 10.69 7.10 6.22
N SER A 152 10.04 6.62 7.28
CA SER A 152 8.92 5.65 7.17
C SER A 152 7.68 6.25 6.49
N LYS A 153 7.51 7.59 6.61
CA LYS A 153 6.46 8.37 5.96
C LYS A 153 7.12 9.56 5.28
N MET A 154 6.72 9.85 4.05
CA MET A 154 7.30 10.92 3.24
C MET A 154 6.20 11.76 2.59
N SER A 155 6.47 13.07 2.41
CA SER A 155 5.58 13.94 1.63
C SER A 155 5.61 13.56 0.14
N VAL A 156 4.50 13.74 -0.56
CA VAL A 156 4.46 13.62 -2.02
C VAL A 156 5.47 14.55 -2.70
N SER A 157 5.72 15.73 -2.12
CA SER A 157 6.71 16.71 -2.61
C SER A 157 8.17 16.24 -2.54
N ASP A 158 8.47 15.21 -1.75
CA ASP A 158 9.82 14.65 -1.63
C ASP A 158 10.21 13.76 -2.82
N PHE A 159 9.23 13.39 -3.65
CA PHE A 159 9.42 12.51 -4.80
C PHE A 159 9.69 13.30 -6.09
N PRO A 160 10.20 12.64 -7.15
CA PRO A 160 10.36 13.24 -8.48
C PRO A 160 9.04 13.79 -9.03
N LYS A 161 9.11 14.86 -9.83
CA LYS A 161 7.93 15.56 -10.39
C LYS A 161 6.94 14.64 -11.11
N GLU A 162 7.44 13.58 -11.74
CA GLU A 162 6.63 12.56 -12.42
C GLU A 162 5.69 11.85 -11.44
N LEU A 163 6.16 11.58 -10.22
CA LEU A 163 5.39 10.93 -9.16
C LEU A 163 4.51 11.92 -8.39
N GLN A 164 4.91 13.19 -8.26
CA GLN A 164 4.14 14.21 -7.54
C GLN A 164 2.73 14.45 -8.13
N LYS A 165 2.49 14.02 -9.37
CA LYS A 165 1.17 14.09 -10.04
C LYS A 165 0.18 13.04 -9.52
N LEU A 166 0.65 12.10 -8.71
CA LEU A 166 -0.11 10.97 -8.21
C LEU A 166 -0.53 11.18 -6.76
N LYS A 167 -1.51 10.39 -6.31
CA LYS A 167 -1.87 10.31 -4.89
C LYS A 167 -0.79 9.53 -4.13
N ALA A 168 -0.62 9.85 -2.85
CA ALA A 168 0.39 9.21 -2.01
C ALA A 168 0.34 7.67 -2.05
N LYS A 169 -0.85 7.07 -2.00
CA LYS A 169 -1.01 5.62 -2.12
C LYS A 169 -0.59 5.06 -3.48
N ASP A 170 -0.79 5.81 -4.56
CA ASP A 170 -0.41 5.36 -5.90
C ASP A 170 1.12 5.40 -6.08
N ILE A 171 1.79 6.37 -5.45
CA ILE A 171 3.25 6.42 -5.37
C ILE A 171 3.76 5.18 -4.61
N GLU A 172 3.19 4.86 -3.46
CA GLU A 172 3.54 3.66 -2.68
C GLU A 172 3.42 2.39 -3.53
N ILE A 173 2.30 2.22 -4.25
CA ILE A 173 2.08 1.05 -5.10
C ILE A 173 3.11 0.98 -6.24
N ILE A 174 3.46 2.09 -6.90
CA ILE A 174 4.50 2.13 -7.93
C ILE A 174 5.84 1.70 -7.34
N LEU A 175 6.24 2.29 -6.23
CA LEU A 175 7.51 1.96 -5.57
C LEU A 175 7.60 0.47 -5.24
N CYS A 176 6.52 -0.13 -4.76
CA CYS A 176 6.46 -1.54 -4.40
C CYS A 176 6.41 -2.45 -5.64
N SER A 177 5.48 -2.19 -6.57
CA SER A 177 5.17 -3.09 -7.68
C SER A 177 6.13 -2.96 -8.88
N ARG A 178 6.73 -1.79 -9.09
CA ARG A 178 7.62 -1.48 -10.23
C ARG A 178 9.09 -1.39 -9.84
N LYS A 179 9.48 -1.89 -8.68
CA LYS A 179 10.87 -1.81 -8.18
C LYS A 179 11.91 -2.39 -9.14
N LYS A 180 11.59 -3.40 -9.97
CA LYS A 180 12.50 -3.93 -11.01
C LYS A 180 12.74 -2.91 -12.12
N ASP A 181 11.68 -2.24 -12.59
CA ASP A 181 11.79 -1.17 -13.59
C ASP A 181 12.54 0.04 -13.00
N LEU A 182 12.27 0.40 -11.73
CA LEU A 182 12.97 1.47 -11.01
C LEU A 182 14.47 1.16 -10.81
N ALA A 183 14.83 -0.07 -10.51
CA ALA A 183 16.23 -0.49 -10.41
C ALA A 183 16.98 -0.37 -11.75
N ALA A 184 16.28 -0.50 -12.88
CA ALA A 184 16.87 -0.33 -14.19
C ALA A 184 17.14 1.13 -14.58
N LEU A 185 16.66 2.12 -13.79
CA LEU A 185 16.98 3.55 -13.98
C LEU A 185 18.41 3.89 -13.58
N ILE A 186 19.06 3.09 -12.74
CA ILE A 186 20.45 3.28 -12.30
C ILE A 186 21.36 3.21 -13.53
N LYS A 187 22.16 4.27 -13.73
CA LYS A 187 23.12 4.38 -14.84
C LYS A 187 24.38 3.55 -14.58
#